data_f23d986d2a3d1efa4ef765038919d06a
#
_entry.id   f23d986d2a3d1efa4ef765038919d06a
#
_cell.length_a   1.000
_cell.length_b   1.000
_cell.length_c   1.000
_cell.angle_alpha   90.00
_cell.angle_beta   90.00
_cell.angle_gamma   90.00
#
_symmetry.space_group_name_H-M   'P 1'
#
loop_
_entity.id
_entity.type
_entity.pdbx_description
1 polymer ?
#
loop_
_entity_poly.entity_id
_entity_poly.type
_entity_poly.pdbx_seq_one_letter_code
_entity_poly.pdbx_strand_id
1 'polypeptide(L)'
;MTREILNLEEFYRTTDLSCATSMYYLGYKINSIDKTNPSKSIFLIERKNGIDGDIKRFWNKELVIEPQLYSACLREVKNRLYNAVEH
;
A
#
# COMPACT_ATOMS: atom_id res chain seq x y z
N MET A 1 -0.63 -28.90 2.85
CA MET A 1 -0.29 -27.91 2.56
C MET A 1 -0.51 -26.85 3.43
N THR A 2 0.24 -26.07 3.70
CA THR A 2 0.09 -25.15 4.59
C THR A 2 -0.18 -23.87 4.00
N ARG A 3 -1.23 -23.27 4.24
CA ARG A 3 -1.56 -22.11 3.67
C ARG A 3 -1.03 -20.98 4.37
N GLU A 4 -0.83 -21.03 5.63
CA GLU A 4 -0.30 -19.95 6.37
C GLU A 4 0.98 -19.46 5.85
N ILE A 5 1.73 -20.30 5.28
CA ILE A 5 3.00 -19.88 4.78
C ILE A 5 2.87 -18.87 3.71
N LEU A 6 1.77 -18.88 3.01
CA LEU A 6 1.61 -17.96 1.92
C LEU A 6 1.33 -16.55 2.35
N ASN A 7 0.99 -16.35 3.62
CA ASN A 7 0.63 -15.02 4.05
C ASN A 7 1.69 -13.99 3.80
N LEU A 8 2.93 -14.33 3.97
CA LEU A 8 3.97 -13.34 3.77
C LEU A 8 4.06 -12.91 2.32
N GLU A 9 3.69 -13.80 1.41
CA GLU A 9 3.78 -13.47 0.01
C GLU A 9 2.49 -12.90 -0.52
N GLU A 10 1.46 -12.87 0.29
CA GLU A 10 0.21 -12.29 -0.16
C GLU A 10 0.18 -10.79 -0.02
N PHE A 11 1.18 -10.22 0.63
CA PHE A 11 1.21 -8.79 0.83
C PHE A 11 2.51 -8.19 0.33
N TYR A 12 2.37 -7.03 -0.27
CA TYR A 12 3.52 -6.22 -0.58
C TYR A 12 3.65 -5.23 0.59
N ARG A 13 4.83 -5.13 1.15
CA ARG A 13 5.06 -4.28 2.31
C ARG A 13 5.85 -3.05 1.90
N THR A 14 5.40 -1.89 2.32
CA THR A 14 6.14 -0.68 2.01
C THR A 14 5.97 0.32 3.15
N THR A 15 7.01 1.07 3.42
CA THR A 15 6.93 2.17 4.37
C THR A 15 6.75 3.49 3.64
N ASP A 16 6.71 3.45 2.32
CA ASP A 16 6.64 4.66 1.51
C ASP A 16 5.18 5.05 1.30
N LEU A 17 4.81 6.21 1.81
CA LEU A 17 3.43 6.68 1.75
C LEU A 17 2.98 6.88 0.30
N SER A 18 3.84 7.42 -0.54
CA SER A 18 3.47 7.66 -1.94
C SER A 18 3.25 6.36 -2.67
N CYS A 19 4.08 5.36 -2.39
CA CYS A 19 3.93 4.05 -3.02
C CYS A 19 2.61 3.42 -2.60
N ALA A 20 2.31 3.45 -1.29
CA ALA A 20 1.07 2.88 -0.79
C ALA A 20 -0.13 3.59 -1.39
N THR A 21 -0.07 4.91 -1.46
CA THR A 21 -1.16 5.69 -2.04
C THR A 21 -1.33 5.39 -3.52
N SER A 22 -0.22 5.26 -4.24
CA SER A 22 -0.28 4.95 -5.67
C SER A 22 -0.93 3.60 -5.92
N MET A 23 -0.58 2.60 -5.10
CA MET A 23 -1.18 1.28 -5.24
C MET A 23 -2.68 1.35 -4.91
N TYR A 24 -3.03 2.09 -3.87
CA TYR A 24 -4.43 2.29 -3.51
C TYR A 24 -5.19 2.98 -4.65
N TYR A 25 -4.57 4.00 -5.25
CA TYR A 25 -5.15 4.71 -6.38
C TYR A 25 -5.43 3.74 -7.54
N LEU A 26 -4.54 2.80 -7.77
CA LEU A 26 -4.69 1.84 -8.86
C LEU A 26 -5.68 0.73 -8.54
N GLY A 27 -6.23 0.71 -7.34
CA GLY A 27 -7.27 -0.25 -7.00
C GLY A 27 -6.82 -1.41 -6.12
N TYR A 28 -5.55 -1.40 -5.71
CA TYR A 28 -5.09 -2.45 -4.80
C TYR A 28 -5.52 -2.09 -3.39
N LYS A 29 -5.81 -3.12 -2.61
CA LYS A 29 -6.34 -2.92 -1.28
C LYS A 29 -5.22 -2.86 -0.25
N ILE A 30 -5.27 -1.85 0.62
CA ILE A 30 -4.38 -1.80 1.77
C ILE A 30 -5.06 -2.63 2.84
N ASN A 31 -4.48 -3.79 3.12
CA ASN A 31 -5.06 -4.70 4.09
C ASN A 31 -4.98 -4.14 5.50
N SER A 32 -3.81 -3.68 5.87
CA SER A 32 -3.62 -3.15 7.22
C SER A 32 -2.36 -2.29 7.25
N ILE A 33 -2.19 -1.59 8.35
CA ILE A 33 -1.01 -0.77 8.57
C ILE A 33 -0.39 -1.26 9.87
N ASP A 34 0.84 -1.75 9.76
CA ASP A 34 1.56 -2.25 10.93
C ASP A 34 2.25 -1.08 11.61
N LYS A 35 1.79 -0.75 12.80
CA LYS A 35 2.33 0.37 13.56
C LYS A 35 3.07 -0.10 14.80
N THR A 36 3.56 -1.31 14.78
CA THR A 36 4.32 -1.86 15.90
C THR A 36 5.53 -1.01 16.23
N ASN A 37 6.22 -0.53 15.19
CA ASN A 37 7.33 0.37 15.40
C ASN A 37 6.79 1.80 15.30
N PRO A 38 6.80 2.55 16.39
CA PRO A 38 6.18 3.88 16.36
C PRO A 38 6.84 4.86 15.39
N SER A 39 8.08 4.62 15.00
CA SER A 39 8.73 5.55 14.08
C SER A 39 8.66 5.09 12.64
N LYS A 40 7.99 3.96 12.36
CA LYS A 40 7.97 3.47 10.99
C LYS A 40 6.75 2.60 10.76
N SER A 41 5.74 3.15 10.11
CA SER A 41 4.55 2.40 9.77
C SER A 41 4.78 1.62 8.48
N ILE A 42 4.26 0.41 8.43
CA ILE A 42 4.40 -0.44 7.26
C ILE A 42 3.02 -0.72 6.70
N PHE A 43 2.83 -0.39 5.43
CA PHE A 43 1.56 -0.67 4.75
C PHE A 43 1.63 -2.07 4.16
N LEU A 44 0.59 -2.87 4.43
CA LEU A 44 0.50 -4.21 3.87
C LEU A 44 -0.57 -4.18 2.78
N ILE A 45 -0.15 -4.33 1.55
CA ILE A 45 -1.03 -4.20 0.39
C ILE A 45 -1.23 -5.58 -0.22
N GLU A 46 -2.49 -5.94 -0.47
CA GLU A 46 -2.80 -7.25 -1.02
C GLU A 46 -2.19 -7.41 -2.39
N ARG A 47 -1.52 -8.54 -2.60
CA ARG A 47 -0.92 -8.79 -3.89
C ARG A 47 -1.96 -9.36 -4.82
N LYS A 48 -2.09 -8.73 -5.97
CA LYS A 48 -2.98 -9.21 -7.02
C LYS A 48 -2.26 -9.13 -8.34
N ASN A 49 -2.84 -9.72 -9.34
CA ASN A 49 -2.22 -9.70 -10.66
C ASN A 49 -1.93 -8.28 -11.07
N GLY A 50 -0.73 -8.07 -11.56
CA GLY A 50 -0.33 -6.76 -12.05
C GLY A 50 0.41 -5.90 -11.06
N ILE A 51 0.38 -6.25 -9.77
CA ILE A 51 0.96 -5.36 -8.78
C ILE A 51 2.47 -5.23 -8.93
N ASP A 52 3.15 -6.31 -9.28
CA ASP A 52 4.61 -6.22 -9.42
C ASP A 52 4.99 -5.25 -10.54
N GLY A 53 4.24 -5.28 -11.64
CA GLY A 53 4.49 -4.36 -12.72
C GLY A 53 4.19 -2.91 -12.32
N ASP A 54 3.13 -2.72 -11.56
CA ASP A 54 2.76 -1.37 -11.13
C ASP A 54 3.75 -0.82 -10.11
N ILE A 55 4.27 -1.66 -9.22
CA ILE A 55 5.30 -1.25 -8.29
C ILE A 55 6.55 -0.82 -9.06
N LYS A 56 6.91 -1.60 -10.07
CA LYS A 56 8.06 -1.26 -10.87
C LYS A 56 7.87 0.07 -11.60
N ARG A 57 6.68 0.29 -12.14
CA ARG A 57 6.39 1.55 -12.81
C ARG A 57 6.43 2.72 -11.83
N PHE A 58 5.98 2.49 -10.60
CA PHE A 58 6.04 3.53 -9.60
C PHE A 58 7.50 3.96 -9.37
N TRP A 59 8.36 3.00 -9.11
CA TRP A 59 9.75 3.31 -8.81
C TRP A 59 10.50 3.86 -10.03
N ASN A 60 10.06 3.52 -11.23
CA ASN A 60 10.65 4.03 -12.45
C ASN A 60 10.04 5.36 -12.89
N LYS A 61 9.09 5.88 -12.10
CA LYS A 61 8.44 7.17 -12.43
C LYS A 61 7.67 7.11 -13.72
N GLU A 62 7.04 5.97 -13.95
CA GLU A 62 6.29 5.75 -15.18
C GLU A 62 4.78 5.69 -14.96
N LEU A 63 4.32 5.84 -13.74
CA LEU A 63 2.88 5.81 -13.49
C LEU A 63 2.24 7.10 -13.93
N VAL A 64 1.09 6.97 -14.56
CA VAL A 64 0.31 8.14 -14.98
C VAL A 64 -0.89 8.22 -14.04
N ILE A 65 -0.99 9.32 -13.33
CA ILE A 65 -1.97 9.47 -12.27
C ILE A 65 -2.65 10.82 -12.41
N GLU A 66 -3.96 10.83 -12.22
CA GLU A 66 -4.70 12.08 -12.24
C GLU A 66 -4.53 12.75 -10.87
N PRO A 67 -4.06 13.99 -10.83
CA PRO A 67 -3.65 14.59 -9.56
C PRO A 67 -4.75 14.79 -8.53
N GLN A 68 -5.95 15.12 -8.95
CA GLN A 68 -7.01 15.36 -7.98
C GLN A 68 -7.49 14.05 -7.36
N LEU A 69 -7.59 13.02 -8.17
CA LEU A 69 -7.97 11.71 -7.65
C LEU A 69 -6.89 11.17 -6.74
N TYR A 70 -5.63 11.39 -7.12
CA TYR A 70 -4.53 10.96 -6.27
C TYR A 70 -4.56 11.68 -4.93
N SER A 71 -4.84 13.00 -4.95
CA SER A 71 -4.92 13.77 -3.71
C SER A 71 -6.02 13.25 -2.80
N ALA A 72 -7.15 12.85 -3.38
CA ALA A 72 -8.23 12.28 -2.58
C ALA A 72 -7.78 10.96 -1.95
N CYS A 73 -7.09 10.13 -2.73
CA CYS A 73 -6.58 8.87 -2.20
C CYS A 73 -5.57 9.11 -1.09
N LEU A 74 -4.70 10.07 -1.28
CA LEU A 74 -3.69 10.40 -0.28
C LEU A 74 -4.35 10.81 1.03
N ARG A 75 -5.41 11.61 0.94
CA ARG A 75 -6.14 12.01 2.13
C ARG A 75 -6.73 10.82 2.86
N GLU A 76 -7.30 9.88 2.10
CA GLU A 76 -7.87 8.69 2.70
C GLU A 76 -6.81 7.84 3.36
N VAL A 77 -5.67 7.65 2.70
CA VAL A 77 -4.60 6.85 3.26
C VAL A 77 -4.04 7.51 4.52
N LYS A 78 -3.88 8.82 4.49
CA LYS A 78 -3.39 9.54 5.67
C LYS A 78 -4.38 9.46 6.82
N ASN A 79 -5.67 9.58 6.54
CA ASN A 79 -6.67 9.46 7.59
C ASN A 79 -6.58 8.08 8.22
N ARG A 80 -6.42 7.07 7.42
CA ARG A 80 -6.31 5.72 7.95
C ARG A 80 -5.04 5.56 8.75
N LEU A 81 -3.94 6.11 8.27
CA LEU A 81 -2.66 6.02 8.95
C LEU A 81 -2.71 6.71 10.32
N TYR A 82 -3.28 7.92 10.37
CA TYR A 82 -3.25 8.68 11.61
C TYR A 82 -4.32 8.26 12.60
N ASN A 83 -5.41 7.70 12.11
CA ASN A 83 -6.52 7.31 12.99
C ASN A 83 -6.60 5.82 13.23
N ALA A 84 -5.72 5.06 12.62
CA ALA A 84 -5.80 3.62 12.76
C ALA A 84 -5.45 3.18 14.15
N VAL A 85 -6.19 2.20 14.64
CA VAL A 85 -5.90 1.63 15.92
C VAL A 85 -5.53 0.20 15.65
N GLU A 86 -4.72 -0.01 14.68
CA GLU A 86 -4.34 -1.35 14.28
C GLU A 86 -3.19 -1.82 15.12
N HIS A 87 -3.26 -3.04 15.51
CA HIS A 87 -2.23 -3.61 16.39
C HIS A 87 -1.59 -4.83 15.81
#